data_b4a7e7b4d6ebb606045554a388fbf57b
#
_entry.id   b4a7e7b4d6ebb606045554a388fbf57b
#
_cell.length_a   1.000
_cell.length_b   1.000
_cell.length_c   1.000
_cell.angle_alpha   90.00
_cell.angle_beta   90.00
_cell.angle_gamma   90.00
#
_symmetry.space_group_name_H-M   'P 1'
#
loop_
_entity.id
_entity.type
_entity.pdbx_description
1 polymer ?
#
loop_
_entity_poly.entity_id
_entity_poly.type
_entity_poly.pdbx_seq_one_letter_code
_entity_poly.pdbx_strand_id
1 'polypeptide(L)'
;MRRMGRQVATREQVGRSGTAARPDRHVAEQSHGVVQRVAQAMAQLGVQPLPRNYELFYEAFSGGPSGLSRDLAALGAVPSQKALDAIGLRRKLPGHMGQALGQAQQAAMEAIQTMTTAISGESRPKAEAFDALDAFLQRLDADPVMSMSNFAEEARALRQTLTQLRKREKRLAETLETTVAALGDAQGRIAADQRAVLRDALTGLPNGTALSMKIADLFDEADVTTKPAALVLVIVERLKMLTEQHGPETGEKAVKKCAAIFRKSVKKSDVVARIGYDAFAFLLNDVSEQNAQAIATRIRDAVQSLQIRLASREFTTEALSLSAGIATTATVNGPQDLMHHAEMALTVVRADGRQGILRCTPMMCAQIAGLQRA
;
A
#
# COMPACT_ATOMS: atom_id res chain seq x y z
N MET A 1 64.92 27.36 -54.94
CA MET A 1 65.36 26.86 -53.62
C MET A 1 64.65 27.63 -52.53
N ARG A 2 63.53 27.22 -52.07
CA ARG A 2 62.84 27.78 -50.88
C ARG A 2 61.95 26.69 -50.24
N ARG A 3 62.32 26.33 -49.02
CA ARG A 3 61.58 25.37 -48.18
C ARG A 3 60.38 26.07 -47.61
N MET A 4 59.18 25.48 -47.80
CA MET A 4 57.95 25.82 -47.15
C MET A 4 57.90 25.15 -45.76
N GLY A 5 57.78 25.98 -44.75
CA GLY A 5 57.45 25.50 -43.37
C GLY A 5 55.94 25.21 -43.21
N ARG A 6 55.63 24.03 -42.74
CA ARG A 6 54.31 23.59 -42.39
C ARG A 6 54.01 23.98 -40.93
N GLN A 7 53.04 24.86 -40.70
CA GLN A 7 52.47 25.11 -39.39
C GLN A 7 51.51 23.97 -39.03
N VAL A 8 51.81 23.38 -37.89
CA VAL A 8 50.90 22.39 -37.26
C VAL A 8 49.94 23.16 -36.35
N ALA A 9 48.64 23.08 -36.66
CA ALA A 9 47.57 23.64 -35.83
C ALA A 9 47.32 22.70 -34.65
N THR A 10 47.50 23.20 -33.45
CA THR A 10 47.19 22.57 -32.19
C THR A 10 45.63 22.59 -32.00
N ARG A 11 45.09 21.40 -31.88
CA ARG A 11 43.66 21.15 -31.61
C ARG A 11 43.43 21.32 -30.12
N GLU A 12 42.73 22.38 -29.69
CA GLU A 12 42.24 22.54 -28.34
C GLU A 12 41.20 21.46 -28.05
N GLN A 13 41.45 20.67 -27.01
CA GLN A 13 40.50 19.75 -26.42
C GLN A 13 39.51 20.56 -25.55
N VAL A 14 38.30 20.71 -26.03
CA VAL A 14 37.18 21.17 -25.20
C VAL A 14 36.79 20.05 -24.25
N GLY A 15 37.12 20.22 -22.97
CA GLY A 15 36.75 19.34 -21.89
C GLY A 15 35.24 19.37 -21.67
N ARG A 16 34.59 18.25 -21.88
CA ARG A 16 33.23 17.99 -21.42
C ARG A 16 33.25 17.77 -19.91
N SER A 17 32.95 18.77 -19.12
CA SER A 17 32.58 18.61 -17.71
C SER A 17 31.07 18.38 -17.61
N GLY A 18 30.65 17.13 -17.77
CA GLY A 18 29.34 16.69 -17.34
C GLY A 18 29.32 16.59 -15.81
N THR A 19 28.88 17.63 -15.12
CA THR A 19 28.57 17.58 -13.70
C THR A 19 27.24 16.82 -13.54
N ALA A 20 27.31 15.49 -13.45
CA ALA A 20 26.28 14.71 -12.83
C ALA A 20 26.12 15.24 -11.39
N ALA A 21 24.94 15.72 -11.04
CA ALA A 21 24.61 16.14 -9.69
C ALA A 21 24.91 14.98 -8.74
N ARG A 22 25.96 15.13 -7.94
CA ARG A 22 26.29 14.19 -6.87
C ARG A 22 25.16 14.30 -5.85
N PRO A 23 24.53 13.19 -5.43
CA PRO A 23 23.58 13.22 -4.31
C PRO A 23 24.29 13.83 -3.11
N ASP A 24 23.58 14.70 -2.39
CA ASP A 24 24.07 15.42 -1.22
C ASP A 24 24.82 14.46 -0.29
N ARG A 25 26.12 14.71 -0.09
CA ARG A 25 26.98 13.87 0.75
C ARG A 25 26.41 13.63 2.15
N HIS A 26 25.73 14.63 2.71
CA HIS A 26 25.09 14.53 4.03
C HIS A 26 23.93 13.51 4.08
N VAL A 27 23.15 13.37 3.01
CA VAL A 27 22.06 12.37 2.94
C VAL A 27 22.65 10.98 2.78
N ALA A 28 23.71 10.84 2.00
CA ALA A 28 24.41 9.57 1.81
C ALA A 28 25.13 9.10 3.10
N GLU A 29 25.76 10.00 3.84
CA GLU A 29 26.45 9.69 5.10
C GLU A 29 25.46 9.31 6.22
N GLN A 30 24.31 9.98 6.32
CA GLN A 30 23.25 9.63 7.28
C GLN A 30 22.61 8.28 6.94
N SER A 31 22.40 7.99 5.67
CA SER A 31 21.86 6.70 5.20
C SER A 31 22.85 5.56 5.49
N HIS A 32 24.13 5.74 5.27
CA HIS A 32 25.17 4.76 5.61
C HIS A 32 25.19 4.43 7.11
N GLY A 33 25.05 5.42 7.97
CA GLY A 33 25.02 5.23 9.42
C GLY A 33 23.80 4.43 9.89
N VAL A 34 22.62 4.59 9.24
CA VAL A 34 21.42 3.81 9.55
C VAL A 34 21.58 2.37 9.09
N VAL A 35 22.07 2.14 7.87
CA VAL A 35 22.29 0.80 7.30
C VAL A 35 23.22 -0.04 8.19
N GLN A 36 24.35 0.56 8.63
CA GLN A 36 25.30 -0.14 9.51
C GLN A 36 24.65 -0.46 10.86
N ARG A 37 23.91 0.45 11.47
CA ARG A 37 23.20 0.20 12.75
C ARG A 37 22.16 -0.91 12.61
N VAL A 38 21.42 -0.95 11.51
CA VAL A 38 20.45 -2.02 11.22
C VAL A 38 21.15 -3.37 11.14
N ALA A 39 22.20 -3.48 10.32
CA ALA A 39 22.95 -4.73 10.16
C ALA A 39 23.56 -5.21 11.48
N GLN A 40 24.15 -4.30 12.26
CA GLN A 40 24.73 -4.62 13.55
C GLN A 40 23.69 -5.09 14.57
N ALA A 41 22.54 -4.41 14.65
CA ALA A 41 21.46 -4.78 15.57
C ALA A 41 20.85 -6.16 15.20
N MET A 42 20.63 -6.43 13.92
CA MET A 42 20.15 -7.73 13.45
C MET A 42 21.14 -8.85 13.78
N ALA A 43 22.45 -8.61 13.59
CA ALA A 43 23.49 -9.57 13.93
C ALA A 43 23.57 -9.83 15.44
N GLN A 44 23.50 -8.79 16.28
CA GLN A 44 23.53 -8.90 17.75
C GLN A 44 22.32 -9.67 18.29
N LEU A 45 21.15 -9.51 17.69
CA LEU A 45 19.91 -10.18 18.09
C LEU A 45 19.72 -11.55 17.41
N GLY A 46 20.66 -11.99 16.58
CA GLY A 46 20.57 -13.27 15.85
C GLY A 46 19.39 -13.33 14.87
N VAL A 47 18.95 -12.18 14.37
CA VAL A 47 17.80 -12.07 13.45
C VAL A 47 18.23 -12.40 12.03
N GLN A 48 17.47 -13.27 11.36
CA GLN A 48 17.74 -13.63 9.97
C GLN A 48 17.66 -12.39 9.05
N PRO A 49 18.58 -12.26 8.06
CA PRO A 49 18.63 -11.11 7.14
C PRO A 49 17.56 -11.20 6.04
N LEU A 50 16.29 -11.33 6.45
CA LEU A 50 15.15 -11.30 5.55
C LEU A 50 14.80 -9.84 5.20
N PRO A 51 14.39 -9.55 3.95
CA PRO A 51 14.03 -8.18 3.55
C PRO A 51 13.02 -7.51 4.48
N ARG A 52 11.99 -8.25 4.95
CA ARG A 52 11.00 -7.73 5.89
C ARG A 52 11.56 -7.43 7.28
N ASN A 53 12.53 -8.20 7.75
CA ASN A 53 13.21 -7.92 9.01
C ASN A 53 14.07 -6.68 8.88
N TYR A 54 14.79 -6.55 7.76
CA TYR A 54 15.56 -5.34 7.47
C TYR A 54 14.66 -4.10 7.46
N GLU A 55 13.52 -4.14 6.80
CA GLU A 55 12.52 -3.06 6.80
C GLU A 55 12.09 -2.68 8.22
N LEU A 56 11.77 -3.69 9.06
CA LEU A 56 11.35 -3.49 10.45
C LEU A 56 12.41 -2.74 11.26
N PHE A 57 13.67 -3.15 11.16
CA PHE A 57 14.80 -2.52 11.86
C PHE A 57 15.14 -1.16 11.25
N TYR A 58 15.07 -1.02 9.93
CA TYR A 58 15.31 0.25 9.25
C TYR A 58 14.32 1.32 9.72
N GLU A 59 13.03 1.01 9.72
CA GLU A 59 11.99 1.91 10.22
C GLU A 59 12.18 2.26 11.71
N ALA A 60 12.64 1.33 12.52
CA ALA A 60 12.92 1.58 13.94
C ALA A 60 14.10 2.54 14.15
N PHE A 61 15.12 2.52 13.28
CA PHE A 61 16.33 3.34 13.41
C PHE A 61 16.31 4.63 12.58
N SER A 62 15.44 4.73 11.58
CA SER A 62 15.28 5.94 10.74
C SER A 62 14.26 6.94 11.26
N GLY A 63 13.68 6.69 12.43
CA GLY A 63 12.66 7.56 13.01
C GLY A 63 11.24 7.27 12.54
N GLY A 64 10.99 6.03 12.14
CA GLY A 64 9.67 5.49 11.81
C GLY A 64 8.66 5.59 12.97
N PRO A 65 7.51 4.92 12.90
CA PRO A 65 6.40 5.06 13.85
C PRO A 65 6.85 5.04 15.31
N SER A 66 6.42 6.04 16.09
CA SER A 66 6.80 6.13 17.50
C SER A 66 6.44 4.86 18.25
N GLY A 67 7.39 4.31 18.98
CA GLY A 67 7.22 3.09 19.75
C GLY A 67 7.67 1.80 19.05
N LEU A 68 8.04 1.79 17.76
CA LEU A 68 8.58 0.61 17.10
C LEU A 68 9.90 0.15 17.73
N SER A 69 10.80 1.09 18.04
CA SER A 69 12.05 0.81 18.75
C SER A 69 11.80 0.24 20.15
N ARG A 70 10.76 0.70 20.86
CA ARG A 70 10.34 0.18 22.16
C ARG A 70 9.75 -1.22 22.03
N ASP A 71 8.93 -1.48 21.01
CA ASP A 71 8.37 -2.80 20.73
C ASP A 71 9.47 -3.84 20.45
N LEU A 72 10.48 -3.46 19.66
CA LEU A 72 11.64 -4.30 19.38
C LEU A 72 12.48 -4.56 20.63
N ALA A 73 12.73 -3.52 21.45
CA ALA A 73 13.47 -3.67 22.71
C ALA A 73 12.76 -4.60 23.71
N ALA A 74 11.44 -4.69 23.66
CA ALA A 74 10.64 -5.55 24.51
C ALA A 74 10.72 -7.05 24.15
N LEU A 75 11.25 -7.40 22.96
CA LEU A 75 11.35 -8.81 22.50
C LEU A 75 12.48 -9.62 23.16
N GLY A 76 13.38 -8.99 23.91
CA GLY A 76 14.52 -9.64 24.54
C GLY A 76 15.69 -9.92 23.61
N ALA A 77 16.67 -10.74 24.08
CA ALA A 77 17.98 -10.90 23.44
C ALA A 77 17.94 -11.71 22.12
N VAL A 78 16.96 -12.60 21.94
CA VAL A 78 16.82 -13.42 20.71
C VAL A 78 15.34 -13.46 20.32
N PRO A 79 14.86 -12.52 19.51
CA PRO A 79 13.47 -12.48 19.11
C PRO A 79 13.14 -13.62 18.12
N SER A 80 12.01 -14.30 18.31
CA SER A 80 11.53 -15.28 17.34
C SER A 80 11.00 -14.58 16.09
N GLN A 81 11.12 -15.22 14.91
CA GLN A 81 10.60 -14.68 13.66
C GLN A 81 9.08 -14.37 13.76
N LYS A 82 8.32 -15.22 14.45
CA LYS A 82 6.88 -15.00 14.67
C LYS A 82 6.59 -13.72 15.46
N ALA A 83 7.44 -13.38 16.43
CA ALA A 83 7.30 -12.15 17.20
C ALA A 83 7.65 -10.91 16.36
N LEU A 84 8.68 -10.98 15.52
CA LEU A 84 9.03 -9.92 14.57
C LEU A 84 7.91 -9.70 13.55
N ASP A 85 7.39 -10.78 12.97
CA ASP A 85 6.28 -10.72 12.02
C ASP A 85 5.01 -10.12 12.67
N ALA A 86 4.71 -10.45 13.93
CA ALA A 86 3.60 -9.87 14.67
C ALA A 86 3.74 -8.36 14.89
N ILE A 87 4.95 -7.87 15.18
CA ILE A 87 5.22 -6.42 15.28
C ILE A 87 5.07 -5.76 13.91
N GLY A 88 5.68 -6.33 12.86
CA GLY A 88 5.60 -5.81 11.50
C GLY A 88 4.15 -5.70 11.01
N LEU A 89 3.33 -6.72 11.24
CA LEU A 89 1.90 -6.71 10.93
C LEU A 89 1.13 -5.65 11.74
N ARG A 90 1.38 -5.58 13.06
CA ARG A 90 0.76 -4.57 13.93
C ARG A 90 1.10 -3.14 13.49
N ARG A 91 2.32 -2.93 13.01
CA ARG A 91 2.82 -1.65 12.49
C ARG A 91 2.53 -1.43 11.00
N LYS A 92 1.90 -2.41 10.34
CA LYS A 92 1.48 -2.39 8.93
C LYS A 92 2.65 -2.13 7.98
N LEU A 93 3.78 -2.78 8.23
CA LEU A 93 4.93 -2.68 7.35
C LEU A 93 4.70 -3.48 6.06
N PRO A 94 4.97 -2.91 4.88
CA PRO A 94 4.68 -3.52 3.58
C PRO A 94 5.21 -4.94 3.39
N GLY A 95 6.45 -5.21 3.79
CA GLY A 95 7.06 -6.54 3.65
C GLY A 95 6.38 -7.62 4.51
N HIS A 96 5.86 -7.25 5.68
CA HIS A 96 5.10 -8.16 6.55
C HIS A 96 3.66 -8.33 6.08
N MET A 97 3.06 -7.28 5.52
CA MET A 97 1.72 -7.33 4.93
C MET A 97 1.67 -8.24 3.70
N GLY A 98 2.67 -8.18 2.83
CA GLY A 98 2.77 -9.06 1.65
C GLY A 98 2.84 -10.54 2.03
N GLN A 99 3.51 -10.87 3.13
CA GLN A 99 3.57 -12.25 3.64
C GLN A 99 2.20 -12.72 4.17
N ALA A 100 1.50 -11.88 4.92
CA ALA A 100 0.16 -12.22 5.43
C ALA A 100 -0.83 -12.45 4.28
N LEU A 101 -0.76 -11.64 3.22
CA LEU A 101 -1.53 -11.83 2.00
C LEU A 101 -1.23 -13.17 1.33
N GLY A 102 0.05 -13.52 1.18
CA GLY A 102 0.48 -14.82 0.64
C GLY A 102 -0.04 -16.00 1.45
N GLN A 103 0.01 -15.93 2.77
CA GLN A 103 -0.52 -16.96 3.66
C GLN A 103 -2.05 -17.10 3.53
N ALA A 104 -2.77 -16.00 3.41
CA ALA A 104 -4.22 -16.02 3.21
C ALA A 104 -4.61 -16.62 1.84
N GLN A 105 -3.85 -16.32 0.79
CA GLN A 105 -4.04 -16.93 -0.54
C GLN A 105 -3.77 -18.44 -0.49
N GLN A 106 -2.70 -18.86 0.17
CA GLN A 106 -2.37 -20.28 0.33
C GLN A 106 -3.49 -21.03 1.08
N ALA A 107 -3.98 -20.47 2.18
CA ALA A 107 -5.08 -21.07 2.95
C ALA A 107 -6.37 -21.18 2.11
N ALA A 108 -6.66 -20.18 1.27
CA ALA A 108 -7.80 -20.24 0.36
C ALA A 108 -7.65 -21.36 -0.70
N MET A 109 -6.45 -21.53 -1.26
CA MET A 109 -6.18 -22.60 -2.22
C MET A 109 -6.31 -23.99 -1.58
N GLU A 110 -5.78 -24.20 -0.38
CA GLU A 110 -5.91 -25.44 0.38
C GLU A 110 -7.37 -25.78 0.69
N ALA A 111 -8.16 -24.76 1.06
CA ALA A 111 -9.59 -24.92 1.28
C ALA A 111 -10.33 -25.37 -0.01
N ILE A 112 -10.05 -24.74 -1.16
CA ILE A 112 -10.62 -25.12 -2.46
C ILE A 112 -10.22 -26.55 -2.83
N GLN A 113 -8.98 -26.92 -2.62
CA GLN A 113 -8.50 -28.27 -2.92
C GLN A 113 -9.18 -29.32 -2.03
N THR A 114 -9.37 -29.02 -0.76
CA THR A 114 -10.11 -29.86 0.20
C THR A 114 -11.55 -30.06 -0.25
N MET A 115 -12.25 -28.98 -0.65
CA MET A 115 -13.60 -29.06 -1.23
C MET A 115 -13.66 -29.94 -2.45
N THR A 116 -12.75 -29.73 -3.41
CA THR A 116 -12.71 -30.48 -4.67
C THR A 116 -12.51 -31.97 -4.41
N THR A 117 -11.58 -32.30 -3.49
CA THR A 117 -11.31 -33.69 -3.12
C THR A 117 -12.51 -34.33 -2.40
N ALA A 118 -13.16 -33.61 -1.50
CA ALA A 118 -14.35 -34.10 -0.79
C ALA A 118 -15.51 -34.37 -1.75
N ILE A 119 -15.79 -33.46 -2.68
CA ILE A 119 -16.87 -33.62 -3.68
C ILE A 119 -16.56 -34.80 -4.62
N SER A 120 -15.33 -34.87 -5.14
CA SER A 120 -14.92 -35.93 -6.06
C SER A 120 -14.95 -37.31 -5.41
N GLY A 121 -14.59 -37.41 -4.13
CA GLY A 121 -14.59 -38.64 -3.36
C GLY A 121 -16.00 -39.23 -3.10
N GLU A 122 -17.05 -38.42 -3.17
CA GLU A 122 -18.44 -38.88 -2.93
C GLU A 122 -19.21 -39.32 -4.17
N SER A 123 -18.70 -39.05 -5.35
CA SER A 123 -19.39 -39.37 -6.62
C SER A 123 -19.56 -40.88 -6.82
N ARG A 124 -18.49 -41.64 -6.57
CA ARG A 124 -18.49 -43.10 -6.79
C ARG A 124 -19.36 -43.85 -5.77
N PRO A 125 -19.30 -43.60 -4.46
CA PRO A 125 -20.18 -44.25 -3.49
C PRO A 125 -21.67 -43.98 -3.72
N LYS A 126 -22.02 -42.79 -4.25
CA LYS A 126 -23.40 -42.49 -4.64
C LYS A 126 -23.87 -43.35 -5.82
N ALA A 127 -23.04 -43.43 -6.86
CA ALA A 127 -23.36 -44.28 -8.01
C ALA A 127 -23.54 -45.74 -7.59
N GLU A 128 -22.62 -46.30 -6.80
CA GLU A 128 -22.71 -47.68 -6.28
C GLU A 128 -23.99 -47.91 -5.45
N ALA A 129 -24.45 -46.93 -4.67
CA ALA A 129 -25.68 -47.04 -3.90
C ALA A 129 -26.93 -46.99 -4.77
N PHE A 130 -26.95 -46.19 -5.83
CA PHE A 130 -28.04 -46.14 -6.79
C PHE A 130 -28.10 -47.41 -7.62
N ASP A 131 -26.95 -47.92 -8.11
CA ASP A 131 -26.88 -49.18 -8.84
C ASP A 131 -27.39 -50.37 -8.00
N ALA A 132 -27.10 -50.41 -6.71
CA ALA A 132 -27.60 -51.42 -5.79
C ALA A 132 -29.10 -51.29 -5.58
N LEU A 133 -29.66 -50.09 -5.52
CA LEU A 133 -31.09 -49.83 -5.42
C LEU A 133 -31.83 -50.27 -6.68
N ASP A 134 -31.31 -49.88 -7.85
CA ASP A 134 -31.90 -50.26 -9.14
C ASP A 134 -31.90 -51.78 -9.34
N ALA A 135 -30.80 -52.45 -9.02
CA ALA A 135 -30.70 -53.91 -9.07
C ALA A 135 -31.70 -54.61 -8.10
N PHE A 136 -31.94 -54.04 -6.94
CA PHE A 136 -32.94 -54.54 -6.03
C PHE A 136 -34.38 -54.37 -6.59
N LEU A 137 -34.72 -53.21 -7.12
CA LEU A 137 -36.03 -52.91 -7.72
C LEU A 137 -36.29 -53.81 -8.93
N GLN A 138 -35.30 -53.98 -9.83
CA GLN A 138 -35.43 -54.88 -10.99
C GLN A 138 -35.70 -56.32 -10.60
N ARG A 139 -35.07 -56.81 -9.52
CA ARG A 139 -35.34 -58.18 -9.03
C ARG A 139 -36.71 -58.32 -8.42
N LEU A 140 -37.18 -57.26 -7.72
CA LEU A 140 -38.53 -57.24 -7.15
C LEU A 140 -39.61 -57.30 -8.24
N ASP A 141 -39.38 -56.62 -9.39
CA ASP A 141 -40.31 -56.62 -10.51
C ASP A 141 -40.27 -57.91 -11.30
N ALA A 142 -39.12 -58.60 -11.40
CA ALA A 142 -38.95 -59.81 -12.16
C ALA A 142 -39.47 -61.08 -11.45
N ASP A 143 -39.43 -61.14 -10.13
CA ASP A 143 -39.91 -62.31 -9.36
C ASP A 143 -40.73 -61.87 -8.10
N PRO A 144 -42.04 -61.64 -8.26
CA PRO A 144 -42.93 -61.24 -7.17
C PRO A 144 -43.10 -62.32 -6.07
N VAL A 145 -42.64 -63.53 -6.29
CA VAL A 145 -42.78 -64.69 -5.36
C VAL A 145 -41.45 -65.02 -4.67
N MET A 146 -40.53 -64.08 -4.58
CA MET A 146 -39.29 -64.22 -3.79
C MET A 146 -39.55 -64.80 -2.40
N SER A 147 -38.73 -65.79 -2.02
CA SER A 147 -38.80 -66.29 -0.65
C SER A 147 -38.58 -65.15 0.35
N MET A 148 -39.48 -65.04 1.33
CA MET A 148 -39.44 -63.91 2.32
C MET A 148 -38.10 -63.76 3.08
N SER A 149 -37.28 -64.82 3.16
CA SER A 149 -35.97 -64.79 3.79
C SER A 149 -34.92 -64.02 2.93
N ASN A 150 -34.86 -64.24 1.63
CA ASN A 150 -33.93 -63.57 0.73
C ASN A 150 -34.24 -62.06 0.61
N PHE A 151 -35.54 -61.75 0.52
CA PHE A 151 -35.99 -60.35 0.51
C PHE A 151 -35.57 -59.58 1.77
N ALA A 152 -35.74 -60.23 2.95
CA ALA A 152 -35.36 -59.60 4.23
C ALA A 152 -33.84 -59.33 4.33
N GLU A 153 -33.01 -60.20 3.77
CA GLU A 153 -31.56 -60.03 3.78
C GLU A 153 -31.11 -58.92 2.80
N GLU A 154 -31.62 -58.91 1.58
CA GLU A 154 -31.35 -57.87 0.59
C GLU A 154 -31.82 -56.50 1.05
N ALA A 155 -33.00 -56.41 1.62
CA ALA A 155 -33.54 -55.16 2.20
C ALA A 155 -32.66 -54.63 3.36
N ARG A 156 -32.12 -55.55 4.19
CA ARG A 156 -31.15 -55.14 5.26
C ARG A 156 -29.86 -54.62 4.70
N ALA A 157 -29.28 -55.28 3.66
CA ALA A 157 -28.07 -54.83 3.02
C ALA A 157 -28.27 -53.44 2.37
N LEU A 158 -29.34 -53.22 1.63
CA LEU A 158 -29.68 -51.96 1.02
C LEU A 158 -29.85 -50.86 2.11
N ARG A 159 -30.56 -51.16 3.19
CA ARG A 159 -30.67 -50.21 4.33
C ARG A 159 -29.34 -49.83 4.95
N GLN A 160 -28.40 -50.77 5.03
CA GLN A 160 -27.04 -50.49 5.52
C GLN A 160 -26.30 -49.56 4.54
N THR A 161 -26.34 -49.83 3.24
CA THR A 161 -25.72 -48.98 2.20
C THR A 161 -26.27 -47.54 2.24
N LEU A 162 -27.60 -47.39 2.28
CA LEU A 162 -28.27 -46.09 2.36
C LEU A 162 -27.92 -45.36 3.68
N THR A 163 -27.82 -46.09 4.82
CA THR A 163 -27.43 -45.51 6.09
C THR A 163 -25.98 -44.98 6.04
N GLN A 164 -25.06 -45.71 5.39
CA GLN A 164 -23.69 -45.29 5.19
C GLN A 164 -23.60 -44.07 4.26
N LEU A 165 -24.37 -44.09 3.15
CA LEU A 165 -24.44 -42.93 2.25
C LEU A 165 -24.92 -41.67 2.97
N ARG A 166 -25.97 -41.77 3.76
CA ARG A 166 -26.50 -40.66 4.57
C ARG A 166 -25.49 -40.12 5.57
N LYS A 167 -24.67 -40.99 6.18
CA LYS A 167 -23.57 -40.57 7.09
C LYS A 167 -22.48 -39.82 6.33
N ARG A 168 -22.14 -40.30 5.10
CA ARG A 168 -21.14 -39.63 4.26
C ARG A 168 -21.63 -38.27 3.78
N GLU A 169 -22.88 -38.16 3.32
CA GLU A 169 -23.47 -36.88 2.94
C GLU A 169 -23.47 -35.85 4.06
N LYS A 170 -23.78 -36.30 5.28
CA LYS A 170 -23.71 -35.42 6.46
C LYS A 170 -22.29 -34.92 6.70
N ARG A 171 -21.28 -35.81 6.62
CA ARG A 171 -19.87 -35.40 6.76
C ARG A 171 -19.42 -34.45 5.65
N LEU A 172 -19.86 -34.70 4.41
CA LEU A 172 -19.57 -33.82 3.28
C LEU A 172 -20.17 -32.44 3.54
N ALA A 173 -21.42 -32.34 3.97
CA ALA A 173 -22.07 -31.08 4.29
C ALA A 173 -21.31 -30.31 5.38
N GLU A 174 -20.91 -31.00 6.47
CA GLU A 174 -20.10 -30.41 7.55
C GLU A 174 -18.72 -29.91 7.04
N THR A 175 -18.07 -30.69 6.17
CA THR A 175 -16.78 -30.30 5.56
C THR A 175 -16.96 -29.09 4.65
N LEU A 176 -18.00 -29.05 3.84
CA LEU A 176 -18.28 -27.92 2.96
C LEU A 176 -18.59 -26.66 3.76
N GLU A 177 -19.38 -26.74 4.82
CA GLU A 177 -19.70 -25.60 5.69
C GLU A 177 -18.44 -25.03 6.35
N THR A 178 -17.59 -25.88 6.92
CA THR A 178 -16.33 -25.45 7.55
C THR A 178 -15.37 -24.82 6.53
N THR A 179 -15.32 -25.37 5.32
CA THR A 179 -14.44 -24.87 4.26
C THR A 179 -14.94 -23.53 3.69
N VAL A 180 -16.25 -23.37 3.53
CA VAL A 180 -16.84 -22.07 3.12
C VAL A 180 -16.56 -20.98 4.17
N ALA A 181 -16.69 -21.32 5.45
CA ALA A 181 -16.35 -20.39 6.52
C ALA A 181 -14.85 -19.98 6.47
N ALA A 182 -13.96 -20.93 6.30
CA ALA A 182 -12.51 -20.66 6.17
C ALA A 182 -12.16 -19.79 4.95
N LEU A 183 -12.84 -20.00 3.81
CA LEU A 183 -12.72 -19.16 2.63
C LEU A 183 -13.19 -17.73 2.88
N GLY A 184 -14.34 -17.57 3.56
CA GLY A 184 -14.86 -16.26 3.96
C GLY A 184 -13.87 -15.49 4.84
N ASP A 185 -13.28 -16.16 5.81
CA ASP A 185 -12.27 -15.59 6.69
C ASP A 185 -10.99 -15.19 5.91
N ALA A 186 -10.52 -16.04 5.00
CA ALA A 186 -9.36 -15.77 4.17
C ALA A 186 -9.61 -14.54 3.26
N GLN A 187 -10.77 -14.45 2.61
CA GLN A 187 -11.16 -13.29 1.81
C GLN A 187 -11.25 -12.02 2.64
N GLY A 188 -11.80 -12.10 3.85
CA GLY A 188 -11.87 -10.98 4.78
C GLY A 188 -10.50 -10.44 5.15
N ARG A 189 -9.54 -11.34 5.43
CA ARG A 189 -8.13 -10.99 5.70
C ARG A 189 -7.46 -10.33 4.50
N ILE A 190 -7.57 -10.92 3.31
CA ILE A 190 -7.02 -10.36 2.07
C ILE A 190 -7.56 -8.94 1.85
N ALA A 191 -8.86 -8.73 1.97
CA ALA A 191 -9.47 -7.41 1.78
C ALA A 191 -9.02 -6.39 2.85
N ALA A 192 -8.85 -6.82 4.10
CA ALA A 192 -8.34 -5.98 5.18
C ALA A 192 -6.86 -5.59 4.94
N ASP A 193 -6.04 -6.55 4.52
CA ASP A 193 -4.62 -6.35 4.26
C ASP A 193 -4.40 -5.45 3.03
N GLN A 194 -5.14 -5.66 1.94
CA GLN A 194 -5.10 -4.77 0.78
C GLN A 194 -5.46 -3.33 1.14
N ARG A 195 -6.51 -3.13 1.96
CA ARG A 195 -6.86 -1.78 2.44
C ARG A 195 -5.78 -1.19 3.32
N ALA A 196 -5.08 -2.00 4.11
CA ALA A 196 -4.01 -1.54 4.99
C ALA A 196 -2.75 -1.16 4.20
N VAL A 197 -2.39 -1.90 3.14
CA VAL A 197 -1.26 -1.59 2.22
C VAL A 197 -1.46 -0.26 1.51
N LEU A 198 -2.70 0.14 1.25
CA LEU A 198 -3.04 1.39 0.56
C LEU A 198 -3.23 2.60 1.51
N ARG A 199 -2.95 2.43 2.81
CA ARG A 199 -3.11 3.49 3.80
C ARG A 199 -1.81 3.80 4.54
N ASP A 200 -1.62 5.08 4.86
CA ASP A 200 -0.58 5.53 5.77
C ASP A 200 -0.89 5.10 7.22
N ALA A 201 0.05 4.45 7.87
CA ALA A 201 -0.15 3.85 9.20
C ALA A 201 -0.38 4.91 10.31
N LEU A 202 0.20 6.12 10.16
CA LEU A 202 0.10 7.17 11.17
C LEU A 202 -1.22 7.95 11.09
N THR A 203 -1.65 8.28 9.87
CA THR A 203 -2.79 9.17 9.62
C THR A 203 -4.07 8.44 9.20
N GLY A 204 -3.94 7.19 8.72
CA GLY A 204 -5.02 6.42 8.12
C GLY A 204 -5.51 6.98 6.76
N LEU A 205 -4.85 8.01 6.22
CA LEU A 205 -5.09 8.52 4.87
C LEU A 205 -4.61 7.50 3.82
N PRO A 206 -5.13 7.53 2.59
CA PRO A 206 -4.48 6.90 1.45
C PRO A 206 -3.00 7.24 1.40
N ASN A 207 -2.16 6.28 1.01
CA ASN A 207 -0.73 6.51 0.80
C ASN A 207 -0.42 6.84 -0.67
N GLY A 208 0.87 7.00 -1.00
CA GLY A 208 1.31 7.34 -2.35
C GLY A 208 0.87 6.31 -3.40
N THR A 209 0.90 5.01 -3.07
CA THR A 209 0.44 3.94 -3.97
C THR A 209 -1.06 4.07 -4.27
N ALA A 210 -1.87 4.31 -3.24
CA ALA A 210 -3.30 4.52 -3.41
C ALA A 210 -3.60 5.77 -4.25
N LEU A 211 -2.81 6.84 -4.08
CA LEU A 211 -2.92 8.04 -4.91
C LEU A 211 -2.62 7.75 -6.37
N SER A 212 -1.50 7.06 -6.65
CA SER A 212 -1.11 6.72 -8.03
C SER A 212 -2.16 5.88 -8.74
N MET A 213 -2.76 4.90 -8.03
CA MET A 213 -3.88 4.12 -8.57
C MET A 213 -5.09 5.02 -8.89
N LYS A 214 -5.44 5.96 -8.01
CA LYS A 214 -6.55 6.88 -8.22
C LYS A 214 -6.31 7.88 -9.35
N ILE A 215 -5.07 8.30 -9.54
CA ILE A 215 -4.70 9.12 -10.69
C ILE A 215 -4.82 8.29 -11.99
N ALA A 216 -4.37 7.04 -12.01
CA ALA A 216 -4.52 6.16 -13.16
C ALA A 216 -6.01 5.93 -13.50
N ASP A 217 -6.83 5.55 -12.51
CA ASP A 217 -8.29 5.39 -12.66
C ASP A 217 -8.92 6.63 -13.32
N LEU A 218 -8.49 7.84 -12.92
CA LEU A 218 -9.01 9.09 -13.46
C LEU A 218 -8.77 9.24 -14.98
N PHE A 219 -7.62 8.77 -15.48
CA PHE A 219 -7.29 8.86 -16.90
C PHE A 219 -7.83 7.67 -17.72
N ASP A 220 -8.17 6.56 -17.08
CA ASP A 220 -8.82 5.41 -17.72
C ASP A 220 -10.32 5.65 -17.93
N GLU A 221 -10.95 6.51 -17.12
CA GLU A 221 -12.34 6.94 -17.32
C GLU A 221 -12.40 7.82 -18.59
N ALA A 222 -13.15 7.39 -19.61
CA ALA A 222 -13.22 8.00 -20.95
C ALA A 222 -13.69 9.48 -20.98
N ASP A 223 -14.02 10.06 -19.84
CA ASP A 223 -14.68 11.36 -19.69
C ASP A 223 -13.79 12.46 -19.06
N VAL A 224 -12.46 12.26 -19.05
CA VAL A 224 -11.49 13.22 -18.45
C VAL A 224 -11.59 14.62 -19.05
N THR A 225 -12.02 14.72 -20.31
CA THR A 225 -12.20 16.01 -21.00
C THR A 225 -13.43 16.78 -20.52
N THR A 226 -14.43 16.11 -19.97
CA THR A 226 -15.70 16.71 -19.53
C THR A 226 -15.68 17.08 -18.04
N LYS A 227 -14.85 16.44 -17.22
CA LYS A 227 -14.76 16.70 -15.78
C LYS A 227 -13.32 17.05 -15.38
N PRO A 228 -12.97 18.33 -15.31
CA PRO A 228 -11.62 18.74 -14.97
C PRO A 228 -11.28 18.32 -13.54
N ALA A 229 -10.07 17.79 -13.35
CA ALA A 229 -9.54 17.46 -12.04
C ALA A 229 -8.21 18.19 -11.81
N ALA A 230 -7.85 18.37 -10.53
CA ALA A 230 -6.61 19.00 -10.13
C ALA A 230 -5.86 18.15 -9.12
N LEU A 231 -4.55 18.02 -9.29
CA LEU A 231 -3.63 17.49 -8.31
C LEU A 231 -2.94 18.63 -7.58
N VAL A 232 -3.02 18.65 -6.26
CA VAL A 232 -2.34 19.60 -5.40
C VAL A 232 -1.36 18.83 -4.52
N LEU A 233 -0.07 19.03 -4.75
CA LEU A 233 0.98 18.51 -3.87
C LEU A 233 1.31 19.55 -2.81
N VAL A 234 1.42 19.09 -1.56
CA VAL A 234 1.58 19.97 -0.41
C VAL A 234 2.72 19.47 0.48
N ILE A 235 3.59 20.36 0.90
CA ILE A 235 4.59 20.11 1.95
C ILE A 235 4.25 20.96 3.17
N VAL A 236 4.22 20.34 4.34
CA VAL A 236 4.09 20.98 5.64
C VAL A 236 5.48 21.43 6.07
N GLU A 237 5.76 22.70 5.87
CA GLU A 237 7.06 23.28 6.20
C GLU A 237 7.29 23.30 7.72
N ARG A 238 8.57 23.27 8.13
CA ARG A 238 9.02 23.30 9.53
C ARG A 238 8.61 22.08 10.38
N LEU A 239 7.91 21.09 9.81
CA LEU A 239 7.51 19.87 10.55
C LEU A 239 8.72 19.08 11.05
N LYS A 240 9.78 19.00 10.24
CA LYS A 240 11.04 18.33 10.62
C LYS A 240 11.70 19.06 11.78
N MET A 241 11.80 20.38 11.73
CA MET A 241 12.37 21.20 12.80
C MET A 241 11.56 21.07 14.09
N LEU A 242 10.23 21.09 14.01
CA LEU A 242 9.34 20.88 15.16
C LEU A 242 9.60 19.50 15.81
N THR A 243 9.81 18.46 14.99
CA THR A 243 10.09 17.11 15.49
C THR A 243 11.46 17.02 16.15
N GLU A 244 12.48 17.68 15.59
CA GLU A 244 13.84 17.70 16.13
C GLU A 244 13.90 18.46 17.47
N GLN A 245 13.17 19.56 17.60
CA GLN A 245 13.16 20.39 18.80
C GLN A 245 12.29 19.82 19.93
N HIS A 246 11.14 19.22 19.59
CA HIS A 246 10.13 18.84 20.57
C HIS A 246 9.84 17.32 20.61
N GLY A 247 10.65 16.54 19.93
CA GLY A 247 10.58 15.08 19.90
C GLY A 247 9.55 14.51 18.92
N PRO A 248 9.68 13.20 18.60
CA PRO A 248 8.89 12.53 17.56
C PRO A 248 7.39 12.48 17.86
N GLU A 249 6.99 12.39 19.12
CA GLU A 249 5.57 12.38 19.50
C GLU A 249 4.86 13.70 19.15
N THR A 250 5.57 14.83 19.25
CA THR A 250 5.02 16.14 18.87
C THR A 250 4.85 16.24 17.37
N GLY A 251 5.84 15.77 16.59
CA GLY A 251 5.75 15.67 15.14
C GLY A 251 4.57 14.81 14.69
N GLU A 252 4.39 13.63 15.27
CA GLU A 252 3.25 12.76 14.96
C GLU A 252 1.89 13.39 15.27
N LYS A 253 1.79 14.06 16.42
CA LYS A 253 0.57 14.82 16.80
C LYS A 253 0.28 15.93 15.80
N ALA A 254 1.31 16.64 15.32
CA ALA A 254 1.18 17.67 14.29
C ALA A 254 0.66 17.09 12.98
N VAL A 255 1.28 16.00 12.50
CA VAL A 255 0.88 15.28 11.28
C VAL A 255 -0.57 14.79 11.36
N LYS A 256 -0.98 14.19 12.49
CA LYS A 256 -2.37 13.74 12.71
C LYS A 256 -3.37 14.89 12.68
N LYS A 257 -3.02 16.04 13.26
CA LYS A 257 -3.86 17.24 13.22
C LYS A 257 -3.97 17.80 11.80
N CYS A 258 -2.85 17.92 11.06
CA CYS A 258 -2.86 18.32 9.65
C CYS A 258 -3.75 17.38 8.82
N ALA A 259 -3.59 16.07 8.96
CA ALA A 259 -4.40 15.07 8.27
C ALA A 259 -5.92 15.22 8.55
N ALA A 260 -6.28 15.54 9.80
CA ALA A 260 -7.67 15.77 10.19
C ALA A 260 -8.24 17.05 9.53
N ILE A 261 -7.45 18.14 9.47
CA ILE A 261 -7.81 19.37 8.76
C ILE A 261 -7.99 19.08 7.27
N PHE A 262 -7.02 18.41 6.66
CA PHE A 262 -7.03 18.09 5.23
C PHE A 262 -8.26 17.30 4.83
N ARG A 263 -8.62 16.27 5.60
CA ARG A 263 -9.82 15.47 5.35
C ARG A 263 -11.12 16.29 5.43
N LYS A 264 -11.19 17.27 6.34
CA LYS A 264 -12.35 18.16 6.49
C LYS A 264 -12.42 19.25 5.42
N SER A 265 -11.30 19.56 4.76
CA SER A 265 -11.20 20.64 3.77
C SER A 265 -11.63 20.25 2.36
N VAL A 266 -11.92 18.98 2.11
CA VAL A 266 -12.25 18.43 0.78
C VAL A 266 -13.59 17.70 0.80
N LYS A 267 -14.14 17.48 -0.40
CA LYS A 267 -15.40 16.72 -0.60
C LYS A 267 -15.16 15.23 -0.41
N LYS A 268 -16.24 14.43 -0.28
CA LYS A 268 -16.16 12.96 -0.20
C LYS A 268 -15.61 12.31 -1.48
N SER A 269 -15.82 12.95 -2.63
CA SER A 269 -15.30 12.50 -3.93
C SER A 269 -13.81 12.77 -4.12
N ASP A 270 -13.24 13.66 -3.33
CA ASP A 270 -11.82 14.02 -3.43
C ASP A 270 -10.97 13.04 -2.63
N VAL A 271 -9.72 12.86 -3.07
CA VAL A 271 -8.76 12.01 -2.39
C VAL A 271 -7.72 12.87 -1.70
N VAL A 272 -7.49 12.60 -0.42
CA VAL A 272 -6.37 13.15 0.34
C VAL A 272 -5.43 12.00 0.67
N ALA A 273 -4.17 12.10 0.27
CA ALA A 273 -3.15 11.09 0.50
C ALA A 273 -1.96 11.67 1.26
N ARG A 274 -1.30 10.85 2.06
CA ARG A 274 0.02 11.15 2.62
C ARG A 274 1.07 10.42 1.80
N ILE A 275 1.96 11.17 1.15
CA ILE A 275 2.95 10.64 0.21
C ILE A 275 4.39 10.67 0.74
N GLY A 276 4.60 11.30 1.90
CA GLY A 276 5.92 11.41 2.54
C GLY A 276 5.82 11.78 4.01
N TYR A 277 6.97 12.05 4.62
CA TYR A 277 7.04 12.45 6.04
C TYR A 277 6.20 13.70 6.33
N ASP A 278 6.42 14.74 5.55
CA ASP A 278 5.79 16.06 5.59
C ASP A 278 4.95 16.37 4.33
N ALA A 279 4.86 15.41 3.41
CA ALA A 279 4.26 15.57 2.09
C ALA A 279 2.88 14.93 2.01
N PHE A 280 1.93 15.71 1.48
CA PHE A 280 0.55 15.30 1.24
C PHE A 280 0.15 15.63 -0.20
N ALA A 281 -0.88 14.95 -0.68
CA ALA A 281 -1.45 15.18 -2.00
C ALA A 281 -2.97 15.21 -1.94
N PHE A 282 -3.57 16.04 -2.77
CA PHE A 282 -5.01 16.15 -2.94
C PHE A 282 -5.35 15.94 -4.40
N LEU A 283 -6.15 14.94 -4.70
CA LEU A 283 -6.76 14.76 -6.01
C LEU A 283 -8.20 15.29 -5.92
N LEU A 284 -8.43 16.43 -6.52
CA LEU A 284 -9.69 17.16 -6.48
C LEU A 284 -10.44 16.87 -7.76
N ASN A 285 -11.61 16.24 -7.65
CA ASN A 285 -12.46 15.90 -8.79
C ASN A 285 -13.47 16.99 -9.07
N ASP A 286 -13.76 17.22 -10.36
CA ASP A 286 -14.72 18.21 -10.83
C ASP A 286 -14.43 19.62 -10.27
N VAL A 287 -13.18 20.06 -10.48
CA VAL A 287 -12.65 21.32 -9.96
C VAL A 287 -11.88 22.07 -11.04
N SER A 288 -12.25 23.33 -11.25
CA SER A 288 -11.49 24.25 -12.10
C SER A 288 -10.16 24.62 -11.44
N GLU A 289 -9.23 25.10 -12.24
CA GLU A 289 -7.91 25.55 -11.79
C GLU A 289 -8.01 26.64 -10.70
N GLN A 290 -8.91 27.59 -10.87
CA GLN A 290 -9.14 28.68 -9.91
C GLN A 290 -9.69 28.16 -8.58
N ASN A 291 -10.62 27.22 -8.63
CA ASN A 291 -11.18 26.57 -7.44
C ASN A 291 -10.13 25.71 -6.72
N ALA A 292 -9.25 25.01 -7.44
CA ALA A 292 -8.15 24.26 -6.85
C ALA A 292 -7.19 25.18 -6.06
N GLN A 293 -6.88 26.37 -6.62
CA GLN A 293 -6.06 27.36 -5.93
C GLN A 293 -6.77 27.91 -4.67
N ALA A 294 -8.06 28.18 -4.76
CA ALA A 294 -8.85 28.66 -3.60
C ALA A 294 -8.90 27.59 -2.49
N ILE A 295 -9.05 26.30 -2.85
CA ILE A 295 -9.01 25.19 -1.90
C ILE A 295 -7.62 25.10 -1.25
N ALA A 296 -6.54 25.16 -2.03
CA ALA A 296 -5.18 25.12 -1.51
C ALA A 296 -4.89 26.30 -0.56
N THR A 297 -5.38 27.51 -0.88
CA THR A 297 -5.27 28.69 0.00
C THR A 297 -6.00 28.45 1.33
N ARG A 298 -7.23 27.97 1.29
CA ARG A 298 -8.01 27.65 2.49
C ARG A 298 -7.34 26.58 3.36
N ILE A 299 -6.72 25.57 2.74
CA ILE A 299 -5.95 24.52 3.46
C ILE A 299 -4.72 25.12 4.13
N ARG A 300 -3.99 25.99 3.44
CA ARG A 300 -2.84 26.72 4.00
C ARG A 300 -3.23 27.54 5.23
N ASP A 301 -4.27 28.36 5.10
CA ASP A 301 -4.73 29.23 6.20
C ASP A 301 -5.21 28.41 7.42
N ALA A 302 -5.86 27.27 7.17
CA ALA A 302 -6.27 26.36 8.22
C ALA A 302 -5.08 25.69 8.93
N VAL A 303 -3.98 25.40 8.25
CA VAL A 303 -2.76 24.87 8.88
C VAL A 303 -1.99 25.95 9.62
N GLN A 304 -1.92 27.17 9.09
CA GLN A 304 -1.30 28.30 9.79
C GLN A 304 -2.00 28.64 11.10
N SER A 305 -3.31 28.42 11.18
CA SER A 305 -4.09 28.61 12.41
C SER A 305 -3.99 27.45 13.41
N LEU A 306 -3.26 26.38 13.06
CA LEU A 306 -3.17 25.17 13.87
C LEU A 306 -2.32 25.39 15.12
N GLN A 307 -2.92 25.24 16.29
CA GLN A 307 -2.21 25.26 17.57
C GLN A 307 -1.75 23.86 17.98
N ILE A 308 -0.45 23.69 18.19
CA ILE A 308 0.13 22.43 18.67
C ILE A 308 0.53 22.65 20.14
N ARG A 309 -0.08 21.86 21.05
CA ARG A 309 0.32 21.87 22.46
C ARG A 309 1.62 21.09 22.62
N LEU A 310 2.64 21.75 23.09
CA LEU A 310 3.90 21.15 23.48
C LEU A 310 3.80 20.53 24.88
N ALA A 311 4.66 19.55 25.18
CA ALA A 311 4.69 18.89 26.49
C ALA A 311 5.19 19.84 27.62
N SER A 312 6.00 20.84 27.30
CA SER A 312 6.35 21.96 28.20
C SER A 312 5.18 22.95 28.26
N ARG A 313 4.76 23.35 29.44
CA ARG A 313 3.59 24.20 29.75
C ARG A 313 3.51 25.55 29.02
N GLU A 314 4.46 25.89 28.19
CA GLU A 314 4.45 27.09 27.36
C GLU A 314 3.78 26.80 26.00
N PHE A 315 2.71 27.55 25.72
CA PHE A 315 2.05 27.59 24.43
C PHE A 315 2.95 28.33 23.43
N THR A 316 3.93 27.65 22.84
CA THR A 316 4.61 28.17 21.67
C THR A 316 3.83 27.74 20.46
N THR A 317 3.06 28.65 19.92
CA THR A 317 2.45 28.49 18.57
C THR A 317 3.55 28.65 17.53
N GLU A 318 4.34 27.61 17.31
CA GLU A 318 5.12 27.57 16.08
C GLU A 318 4.15 27.34 14.92
N ALA A 319 3.87 28.40 14.18
CA ALA A 319 3.00 28.34 13.04
C ALA A 319 3.62 27.44 11.97
N LEU A 320 3.00 26.28 11.75
CA LEU A 320 3.28 25.48 10.57
C LEU A 320 2.83 26.27 9.34
N SER A 321 3.55 26.12 8.25
CA SER A 321 3.19 26.72 6.97
C SER A 321 3.13 25.66 5.87
N LEU A 322 2.55 26.03 4.75
CA LEU A 322 2.42 25.15 3.59
C LEU A 322 3.04 25.75 2.35
N SER A 323 3.75 24.88 1.62
CA SER A 323 4.07 25.09 0.20
C SER A 323 3.23 24.15 -0.64
N ALA A 324 2.64 24.64 -1.74
CA ALA A 324 1.79 23.83 -2.60
C ALA A 324 2.09 24.04 -4.09
N GLY A 325 2.13 22.92 -4.84
CA GLY A 325 2.20 22.90 -6.29
C GLY A 325 0.90 22.34 -6.87
N ILE A 326 0.33 22.98 -7.88
CA ILE A 326 -0.95 22.60 -8.48
C ILE A 326 -0.76 22.29 -9.97
N ALA A 327 -1.30 21.15 -10.41
CA ALA A 327 -1.47 20.79 -11.82
C ALA A 327 -2.90 20.37 -12.09
N THR A 328 -3.37 20.55 -13.34
CA THR A 328 -4.73 20.20 -13.75
C THR A 328 -4.72 19.24 -14.93
N THR A 329 -5.75 18.41 -15.03
CA THR A 329 -5.91 17.48 -16.16
C THR A 329 -6.07 18.19 -17.51
N ALA A 330 -6.48 19.47 -17.51
CA ALA A 330 -6.63 20.26 -18.72
C ALA A 330 -5.29 20.57 -19.44
N THR A 331 -4.15 20.45 -18.74
CA THR A 331 -2.82 20.83 -19.26
C THR A 331 -1.84 19.66 -19.39
N VAL A 332 -2.33 18.43 -19.23
CA VAL A 332 -1.48 17.21 -19.22
C VAL A 332 -2.11 16.10 -20.07
N ASN A 333 -1.27 15.18 -20.54
CA ASN A 333 -1.70 14.08 -21.41
C ASN A 333 -1.81 12.73 -20.66
N GLY A 334 -1.41 12.67 -19.39
CA GLY A 334 -1.43 11.40 -18.65
C GLY A 334 -1.13 11.53 -17.16
N PRO A 335 -1.22 10.41 -16.44
CA PRO A 335 -1.01 10.34 -14.99
C PRO A 335 0.37 10.85 -14.57
N GLN A 336 1.41 10.49 -15.31
CA GLN A 336 2.79 10.86 -15.00
C GLN A 336 3.03 12.36 -15.19
N ASP A 337 2.46 12.95 -16.26
CA ASP A 337 2.57 14.38 -16.52
C ASP A 337 1.89 15.20 -15.43
N LEU A 338 0.72 14.72 -14.95
CA LEU A 338 -0.02 15.39 -13.87
C LEU A 338 0.80 15.46 -12.58
N MET A 339 1.44 14.35 -12.21
CA MET A 339 2.30 14.28 -11.04
C MET A 339 3.53 15.18 -11.22
N HIS A 340 4.22 15.05 -12.34
CA HIS A 340 5.43 15.81 -12.65
C HIS A 340 5.18 17.34 -12.67
N HIS A 341 4.08 17.78 -13.27
CA HIS A 341 3.73 19.21 -13.30
C HIS A 341 3.46 19.77 -11.90
N ALA A 342 2.78 19.01 -11.04
CA ALA A 342 2.53 19.42 -9.66
C ALA A 342 3.84 19.47 -8.84
N GLU A 343 4.74 18.51 -9.03
CA GLU A 343 6.07 18.49 -8.39
C GLU A 343 6.94 19.66 -8.84
N MET A 344 6.94 19.99 -10.13
CA MET A 344 7.67 21.15 -10.66
C MET A 344 7.17 22.44 -10.04
N ALA A 345 5.85 22.66 -10.00
CA ALA A 345 5.29 23.85 -9.37
C ALA A 345 5.68 23.96 -7.89
N LEU A 346 5.65 22.84 -7.16
CA LEU A 346 6.04 22.77 -5.77
C LEU A 346 7.55 23.07 -5.58
N THR A 347 8.40 22.55 -6.45
CA THR A 347 9.86 22.77 -6.43
C THR A 347 10.20 24.24 -6.63
N VAL A 348 9.53 24.92 -7.56
CA VAL A 348 9.75 26.36 -7.81
C VAL A 348 9.36 27.20 -6.59
N VAL A 349 8.21 26.89 -5.96
CA VAL A 349 7.79 27.59 -4.72
C VAL A 349 8.85 27.48 -3.62
N ARG A 350 9.45 26.32 -3.48
CA ARG A 350 10.44 26.04 -2.42
C ARG A 350 11.80 26.62 -2.73
N ALA A 351 12.23 26.64 -4.00
CA ALA A 351 13.51 27.20 -4.42
C ALA A 351 13.60 28.71 -4.13
N ASP A 352 12.50 29.43 -4.25
CA ASP A 352 12.42 30.87 -3.95
C ASP A 352 12.41 31.18 -2.45
N GLY A 353 12.46 30.15 -1.56
CA GLY A 353 12.32 30.32 -0.10
C GLY A 353 10.97 30.92 0.31
N ARG A 354 10.06 31.08 -0.61
CA ARG A 354 8.71 31.63 -0.42
C ARG A 354 7.76 30.50 -0.10
N GLN A 355 7.19 30.55 1.08
CA GLN A 355 6.04 29.70 1.41
C GLN A 355 4.84 30.18 0.59
N GLY A 356 4.35 29.36 -0.34
CA GLY A 356 3.33 29.82 -1.26
C GLY A 356 2.61 28.69 -1.99
N ILE A 357 1.72 29.10 -2.87
CA ILE A 357 0.94 28.21 -3.73
C ILE A 357 1.22 28.62 -5.16
N LEU A 358 1.73 27.68 -5.96
CA LEU A 358 2.03 27.92 -7.37
C LEU A 358 1.31 26.90 -8.24
N ARG A 359 0.83 27.37 -9.37
CA ARG A 359 0.27 26.54 -10.44
C ARG A 359 1.32 26.27 -11.51
N CYS A 360 1.37 25.06 -12.03
CA CYS A 360 2.14 24.80 -13.24
C CYS A 360 1.46 25.45 -14.44
N THR A 361 2.12 26.42 -15.05
CA THR A 361 1.66 27.02 -16.29
C THR A 361 2.33 26.33 -17.48
N PRO A 362 1.71 26.28 -18.67
CA PRO A 362 2.32 25.69 -19.87
C PRO A 362 3.71 26.28 -20.19
N MET A 363 3.91 27.56 -19.87
CA MET A 363 5.18 28.26 -20.07
C MET A 363 6.28 27.77 -19.13
N MET A 364 5.98 27.46 -17.87
CA MET A 364 6.91 26.85 -16.91
C MET A 364 7.29 25.44 -17.34
N CYS A 365 6.31 24.66 -17.78
CA CYS A 365 6.55 23.31 -18.27
C CYS A 365 7.45 23.29 -19.51
N ALA A 366 7.28 24.22 -20.42
CA ALA A 366 8.13 24.36 -21.62
C ALA A 366 9.57 24.78 -21.29
N GLN A 367 9.75 25.71 -20.35
CA GLN A 367 11.10 26.16 -19.94
C GLN A 367 11.90 25.06 -19.26
N ILE A 368 11.28 24.26 -18.41
CA ILE A 368 11.97 23.17 -17.69
C ILE A 368 12.24 21.99 -18.63
N ALA A 369 11.32 21.66 -19.54
CA ALA A 369 11.57 20.66 -20.58
C ALA A 369 12.71 21.06 -21.54
N GLY A 370 12.93 22.37 -21.74
CA GLY A 370 14.08 22.90 -22.45
C GLY A 370 15.40 22.74 -21.69
N LEU A 371 15.40 22.90 -20.37
CA LEU A 371 16.58 22.75 -19.50
C LEU A 371 17.02 21.29 -19.31
N GLN A 372 16.11 20.33 -19.45
CA GLN A 372 16.44 18.90 -19.38
C GLN A 372 17.01 18.33 -20.70
N ARG A 373 16.84 19.05 -21.82
CA ARG A 373 17.39 18.68 -23.13
C ARG A 373 18.72 19.37 -23.48
N ALA A 374 19.14 20.34 -22.68
CA ALA A 374 20.42 21.04 -22.78
C ALA A 374 21.44 20.48 -21.78
#